data_39f80408d3706cd3efd428eac8b32e1e
#
_entry.id   39f80408d3706cd3efd428eac8b32e1e
#
_cell.length_a   1.000
_cell.length_b   1.000
_cell.length_c   1.000
_cell.angle_alpha   90.00
_cell.angle_beta   90.00
_cell.angle_gamma   90.00
#
_symmetry.space_group_name_H-M   'P 1'
#
loop_
_entity.id
_entity.type
_entity.pdbx_description
1 polymer ?
#
loop_
_entity_poly.entity_id
_entity_poly.type
_entity_poly.pdbx_seq_one_letter_code
_entity_poly.pdbx_strand_id
1 'polypeptide(L)'
;MIDVGGMPFLERILIHLRTSEIEAAVLAVSHARESIEAHFQDGGRLGISISYSRETQPLGTAGALRKALPLLKGDQVLVLNGDSFVDLDYQEMLQFHRVKNNQLTIAAVQMADCRDFGRLRISNDNVLAFVEKEERDRSAGYINAGVYLFDSGLIEAIPVGVVQSLEKELFPSILFRGGRIGAYCIHSYFMDLGTPARLQHLREDFAQGLVPLRGAETVRRRSQA
;
A
#
# COMPACT_ATOMS: atom_id res chain seq x y z
N MET A 1 -5.63 -7.90 13.87
CA MET A 1 -5.48 -8.71 12.63
C MET A 1 -6.86 -9.09 12.14
N ILE A 2 -7.28 -8.52 10.99
CA ILE A 2 -8.64 -8.73 10.44
C ILE A 2 -8.63 -10.03 9.65
N ASP A 3 -9.56 -10.96 9.95
CA ASP A 3 -9.72 -12.20 9.21
C ASP A 3 -10.53 -12.00 7.92
N VAL A 4 -10.03 -12.56 6.83
CA VAL A 4 -10.72 -12.64 5.54
C VAL A 4 -10.57 -14.06 5.00
N GLY A 5 -11.66 -14.83 5.04
CA GLY A 5 -11.68 -16.19 4.54
C GLY A 5 -10.73 -17.15 5.28
N GLY A 6 -10.65 -17.05 6.61
CA GLY A 6 -9.84 -17.94 7.47
C GLY A 6 -8.35 -17.60 7.55
N MET A 7 -7.94 -16.40 7.07
CA MET A 7 -6.55 -15.95 7.12
C MET A 7 -6.51 -14.44 7.36
N PRO A 8 -5.55 -13.91 8.13
CA PRO A 8 -5.36 -12.48 8.29
C PRO A 8 -5.17 -11.77 6.95
N PHE A 9 -5.82 -10.62 6.78
CA PHE A 9 -5.70 -9.84 5.54
C PHE A 9 -4.26 -9.45 5.20
N LEU A 10 -3.49 -9.03 6.20
CA LEU A 10 -2.07 -8.71 6.03
C LEU A 10 -1.25 -9.93 5.54
N GLU A 11 -1.60 -11.14 5.98
CA GLU A 11 -0.95 -12.37 5.48
C GLU A 11 -1.20 -12.56 3.99
N ARG A 12 -2.40 -12.25 3.51
CA ARG A 12 -2.73 -12.30 2.08
C ARG A 12 -1.92 -11.31 1.27
N ILE A 13 -1.74 -10.08 1.78
CA ILE A 13 -0.88 -9.08 1.15
C ILE A 13 0.56 -9.61 1.06
N LEU A 14 1.11 -10.16 2.14
CA LEU A 14 2.47 -10.70 2.16
C LEU A 14 2.67 -11.87 1.19
N ILE A 15 1.69 -12.77 1.08
CA ILE A 15 1.70 -13.86 0.10
C ILE A 15 1.67 -13.30 -1.32
N HIS A 16 0.83 -12.30 -1.60
CA HIS A 16 0.76 -11.64 -2.91
C HIS A 16 2.09 -10.97 -3.27
N LEU A 17 2.72 -10.26 -2.32
CA LEU A 17 4.06 -9.69 -2.51
C LEU A 17 5.09 -10.77 -2.84
N ARG A 18 5.08 -11.89 -2.11
CA ARG A 18 6.02 -13.00 -2.35
C ARG A 18 5.84 -13.62 -3.74
N THR A 19 4.59 -13.76 -4.22
CA THR A 19 4.31 -14.27 -5.59
C THR A 19 4.68 -13.27 -6.67
N SER A 20 4.86 -12.01 -6.32
CA SER A 20 5.39 -10.94 -7.18
C SER A 20 6.91 -10.76 -7.04
N GLU A 21 7.61 -11.79 -6.56
CA GLU A 21 9.08 -11.84 -6.41
C GLU A 21 9.65 -10.84 -5.39
N ILE A 22 8.82 -10.31 -4.49
CA ILE A 22 9.28 -9.47 -3.38
C ILE A 22 9.69 -10.38 -2.22
N GLU A 23 10.97 -10.33 -1.83
CA GLU A 23 11.59 -11.27 -0.89
C GLU A 23 11.69 -10.74 0.53
N ALA A 24 11.51 -9.44 0.73
CA ALA A 24 11.61 -8.83 2.05
C ALA A 24 10.57 -7.74 2.25
N ALA A 25 10.07 -7.61 3.48
CA ALA A 25 9.16 -6.58 3.90
C ALA A 25 9.56 -6.01 5.27
N VAL A 26 9.30 -4.72 5.46
CA VAL A 26 9.38 -4.07 6.77
C VAL A 26 7.97 -3.70 7.20
N LEU A 27 7.49 -4.28 8.29
CA LEU A 27 6.20 -3.93 8.87
C LEU A 27 6.37 -2.77 9.86
N ALA A 28 5.81 -1.62 9.53
CA ALA A 28 5.68 -0.50 10.47
C ALA A 28 4.53 -0.80 11.42
N VAL A 29 4.85 -1.05 12.69
CA VAL A 29 3.88 -1.51 13.70
C VAL A 29 3.85 -0.59 14.91
N SER A 30 2.65 -0.35 15.43
CA SER A 30 2.41 0.49 16.60
C SER A 30 1.47 -0.24 17.56
N HIS A 31 0.17 -0.06 17.40
CA HIS A 31 -0.85 -0.77 18.17
C HIS A 31 -0.91 -2.26 17.77
N ALA A 32 -1.18 -3.13 18.76
CA ALA A 32 -1.27 -4.59 18.58
C ALA A 32 -0.01 -5.25 17.96
N ARG A 33 1.17 -4.61 18.09
CA ARG A 33 2.44 -5.11 17.53
C ARG A 33 2.77 -6.52 17.98
N GLU A 34 2.53 -6.84 19.27
CA GLU A 34 2.84 -8.16 19.84
C GLU A 34 2.08 -9.28 19.11
N SER A 35 0.82 -9.05 18.76
CA SER A 35 0.00 -9.99 18.01
C SER A 35 0.49 -10.16 16.56
N ILE A 36 0.95 -9.08 15.92
CA ILE A 36 1.48 -9.11 14.56
C ILE A 36 2.83 -9.84 14.55
N GLU A 37 3.74 -9.47 15.45
CA GLU A 37 5.07 -10.08 15.56
C GLU A 37 5.00 -11.57 15.93
N ALA A 38 4.11 -11.95 16.85
CA ALA A 38 3.90 -13.34 17.24
C ALA A 38 3.36 -14.19 16.07
N HIS A 39 2.51 -13.61 15.21
CA HIS A 39 1.91 -14.32 14.09
C HIS A 39 2.89 -14.50 12.92
N PHE A 40 3.58 -13.43 12.53
CA PHE A 40 4.43 -13.45 11.33
C PHE A 40 5.88 -13.84 11.62
N GLN A 41 6.36 -13.64 12.84
CA GLN A 41 7.75 -13.90 13.24
C GLN A 41 8.75 -13.26 12.25
N ASP A 42 9.70 -14.00 11.73
CA ASP A 42 10.66 -13.56 10.70
C ASP A 42 10.14 -13.71 9.26
N GLY A 43 8.90 -14.18 9.09
CA GLY A 43 8.27 -14.39 7.78
C GLY A 43 8.68 -15.68 7.07
N GLY A 44 9.57 -16.48 7.64
CA GLY A 44 10.09 -17.73 7.01
C GLY A 44 8.97 -18.67 6.57
N ARG A 45 7.87 -18.77 7.33
CA ARG A 45 6.68 -19.56 6.97
C ARG A 45 6.04 -19.13 5.64
N LEU A 46 6.12 -17.85 5.31
CA LEU A 46 5.55 -17.28 4.09
C LEU A 46 6.58 -17.19 2.95
N GLY A 47 7.85 -17.51 3.21
CA GLY A 47 8.93 -17.38 2.25
C GLY A 47 9.31 -15.94 1.93
N ILE A 48 8.99 -14.99 2.81
CA ILE A 48 9.36 -13.57 2.74
C ILE A 48 10.05 -13.17 4.04
N SER A 49 11.19 -12.49 3.96
CA SER A 49 11.89 -12.01 5.16
C SER A 49 11.16 -10.80 5.76
N ILE A 50 10.80 -10.84 7.04
CA ILE A 50 10.07 -9.77 7.72
C ILE A 50 10.93 -9.14 8.79
N SER A 51 11.04 -7.82 8.75
CA SER A 51 11.59 -6.97 9.82
C SER A 51 10.51 -6.03 10.35
N TYR A 52 10.70 -5.51 11.56
CA TYR A 52 9.69 -4.68 12.22
C TYR A 52 10.24 -3.30 12.58
N SER A 53 9.59 -2.25 12.09
CA SER A 53 9.80 -0.87 12.56
C SER A 53 8.77 -0.55 13.63
N ARG A 54 9.22 -0.52 14.89
CA ARG A 54 8.33 -0.38 16.06
C ARG A 54 8.16 1.08 16.45
N GLU A 55 6.94 1.57 16.41
CA GLU A 55 6.61 2.92 16.90
C GLU A 55 6.29 2.86 18.39
N THR A 56 6.86 3.79 19.17
CA THR A 56 6.52 3.99 20.59
C THR A 56 5.36 4.98 20.77
N GLN A 57 5.14 5.82 19.75
CA GLN A 57 4.01 6.74 19.60
C GLN A 57 3.66 6.87 18.12
N PRO A 58 2.40 7.14 17.77
CA PRO A 58 2.00 7.30 16.38
C PRO A 58 2.76 8.43 15.69
N LEU A 59 3.41 8.14 14.57
CA LEU A 59 4.19 9.11 13.79
C LEU A 59 3.47 9.53 12.49
N GLY A 60 2.29 8.96 12.21
CA GLY A 60 1.64 9.11 10.92
C GLY A 60 2.35 8.33 9.81
N THR A 61 1.74 8.24 8.64
CA THR A 61 2.23 7.36 7.56
C THR A 61 3.62 7.76 7.05
N ALA A 62 3.90 9.06 6.91
CA ALA A 62 5.22 9.55 6.49
C ALA A 62 6.29 9.38 7.58
N GLY A 63 5.95 9.70 8.84
CA GLY A 63 6.87 9.52 9.97
C GLY A 63 7.21 8.05 10.22
N ALA A 64 6.24 7.14 10.09
CA ALA A 64 6.45 5.70 10.17
C ALA A 64 7.40 5.21 9.06
N LEU A 65 7.20 5.66 7.82
CA LEU A 65 8.07 5.36 6.69
C LEU A 65 9.50 5.86 6.94
N ARG A 66 9.66 7.11 7.41
CA ARG A 66 10.97 7.65 7.76
C ARG A 66 11.68 6.84 8.84
N LYS A 67 10.93 6.39 9.85
CA LYS A 67 11.46 5.54 10.92
C LYS A 67 11.90 4.17 10.41
N ALA A 68 11.19 3.61 9.44
CA ALA A 68 11.51 2.31 8.85
C ALA A 68 12.75 2.34 7.96
N LEU A 69 13.17 3.51 7.46
CA LEU A 69 14.24 3.67 6.47
C LEU A 69 15.54 2.91 6.79
N PRO A 70 16.06 2.87 8.03
CA PRO A 70 17.28 2.11 8.34
C PRO A 70 17.17 0.59 8.13
N LEU A 71 15.95 0.06 8.04
CA LEU A 71 15.67 -1.36 7.80
C LEU A 71 15.42 -1.65 6.31
N LEU A 72 15.19 -0.62 5.50
CA LEU A 72 14.93 -0.73 4.07
C LEU A 72 16.25 -0.86 3.30
N LYS A 73 16.21 -1.57 2.18
CA LYS A 73 17.38 -1.78 1.32
C LYS A 73 17.04 -1.34 -0.11
N GLY A 74 18.05 -0.80 -0.79
CA GLY A 74 17.95 -0.36 -2.18
C GLY A 74 17.51 1.11 -2.32
N ASP A 75 17.59 1.59 -3.55
CA ASP A 75 17.34 3.00 -3.89
C ASP A 75 15.84 3.28 -4.10
N GLN A 76 15.05 2.24 -4.31
CA GLN A 76 13.61 2.32 -4.54
C GLN A 76 12.86 1.48 -3.52
N VAL A 77 11.84 2.08 -2.92
CA VAL A 77 11.05 1.50 -1.83
C VAL A 77 9.59 1.41 -2.24
N LEU A 78 9.06 0.19 -2.28
CA LEU A 78 7.64 -0.07 -2.43
C LEU A 78 6.96 0.08 -1.05
N VAL A 79 5.96 0.93 -0.98
CA VAL A 79 5.20 1.19 0.25
C VAL A 79 3.74 0.84 0.01
N LEU A 80 3.13 0.09 0.94
CA LEU A 80 1.73 -0.31 0.86
C LEU A 80 1.00 0.03 2.17
N ASN A 81 -0.24 0.47 2.03
CA ASN A 81 -1.16 0.50 3.16
C ASN A 81 -1.53 -0.93 3.56
N GLY A 82 -1.51 -1.22 4.87
CA GLY A 82 -1.78 -2.57 5.37
C GLY A 82 -3.27 -2.96 5.42
N ASP A 83 -4.14 -2.06 5.01
CA ASP A 83 -5.60 -2.19 5.00
C ASP A 83 -6.22 -2.09 3.59
N SER A 84 -5.39 -2.06 2.56
CA SER A 84 -5.83 -1.97 1.17
C SER A 84 -5.20 -3.08 0.33
N PHE A 85 -5.94 -3.58 -0.65
CA PHE A 85 -5.47 -4.52 -1.65
C PHE A 85 -5.79 -3.99 -3.04
N VAL A 86 -4.82 -4.09 -3.93
CA VAL A 86 -4.97 -3.83 -5.35
C VAL A 86 -4.25 -4.91 -6.15
N ASP A 87 -4.90 -5.44 -7.18
CA ASP A 87 -4.25 -6.35 -8.12
C ASP A 87 -3.37 -5.55 -9.07
N LEU A 88 -2.09 -5.56 -8.78
CA LEU A 88 -1.10 -4.72 -9.44
C LEU A 88 0.13 -5.53 -9.83
N ASP A 89 0.66 -5.29 -11.02
CA ASP A 89 1.98 -5.73 -11.40
C ASP A 89 3.03 -4.72 -10.88
N TYR A 90 3.71 -5.10 -9.81
CA TYR A 90 4.72 -4.23 -9.17
C TYR A 90 5.95 -4.03 -10.07
N GLN A 91 6.27 -4.97 -10.96
CA GLN A 91 7.41 -4.84 -11.87
C GLN A 91 7.10 -3.83 -12.99
N GLU A 92 5.88 -3.84 -13.54
CA GLU A 92 5.45 -2.83 -14.50
C GLU A 92 5.39 -1.44 -13.86
N MET A 93 4.89 -1.32 -12.61
CA MET A 93 4.90 -0.04 -11.88
C MET A 93 6.33 0.46 -11.64
N LEU A 94 7.26 -0.43 -11.29
CA LEU A 94 8.67 -0.10 -11.12
C LEU A 94 9.32 0.36 -12.42
N GLN A 95 9.03 -0.31 -13.52
CA GLN A 95 9.50 0.10 -14.85
C GLN A 95 8.95 1.49 -15.23
N PHE A 96 7.65 1.72 -15.03
CA PHE A 96 7.04 3.03 -15.24
C PHE A 96 7.73 4.12 -14.40
N HIS A 97 7.96 3.87 -13.12
CA HIS A 97 8.63 4.78 -12.19
C HIS A 97 10.02 5.19 -12.72
N ARG A 98 10.81 4.22 -13.17
CA ARG A 98 12.16 4.42 -13.73
C ARG A 98 12.13 5.16 -15.06
N VAL A 99 11.29 4.73 -16.01
CA VAL A 99 11.19 5.35 -17.36
C VAL A 99 10.75 6.80 -17.27
N LYS A 100 9.83 7.11 -16.33
CA LYS A 100 9.36 8.50 -16.11
C LYS A 100 10.33 9.32 -15.24
N ASN A 101 11.38 8.71 -14.70
CA ASN A 101 12.33 9.33 -13.77
C ASN A 101 11.61 10.04 -12.61
N ASN A 102 10.67 9.33 -12.01
CA ASN A 102 9.89 9.84 -10.88
C ASN A 102 10.65 9.64 -9.56
N GLN A 103 10.50 10.56 -8.61
CA GLN A 103 10.95 10.37 -7.22
C GLN A 103 9.86 9.72 -6.36
N LEU A 104 8.61 9.87 -6.78
CA LEU A 104 7.44 9.26 -6.19
C LEU A 104 6.44 8.88 -7.29
N THR A 105 5.92 7.66 -7.22
CA THR A 105 4.81 7.19 -8.06
C THR A 105 3.70 6.66 -7.18
N ILE A 106 2.46 7.04 -7.45
CA ILE A 106 1.25 6.57 -6.78
C ILE A 106 0.51 5.65 -7.73
N ALA A 107 0.10 4.46 -7.26
CA ALA A 107 -0.86 3.65 -7.97
C ALA A 107 -2.24 4.29 -7.87
N ALA A 108 -2.85 4.57 -9.01
CA ALA A 108 -4.13 5.22 -9.15
C ALA A 108 -5.15 4.26 -9.77
N VAL A 109 -6.18 3.88 -9.02
CA VAL A 109 -7.24 3.00 -9.49
C VAL A 109 -8.42 3.79 -9.99
N GLN A 110 -8.96 3.44 -11.15
CA GLN A 110 -10.19 4.01 -11.64
C GLN A 110 -11.41 3.38 -10.94
N MET A 111 -12.23 4.23 -10.34
CA MET A 111 -13.48 3.85 -9.69
C MET A 111 -14.68 4.47 -10.41
N ALA A 112 -15.76 3.71 -10.50
CA ALA A 112 -17.03 4.20 -11.08
C ALA A 112 -17.75 5.19 -10.15
N ASP A 113 -17.52 5.10 -8.84
CA ASP A 113 -18.09 5.96 -7.81
C ASP A 113 -17.00 6.27 -6.77
N CYS A 114 -16.62 7.54 -6.68
CA CYS A 114 -15.54 8.00 -5.80
C CYS A 114 -16.02 8.67 -4.51
N ARG A 115 -17.34 8.63 -4.17
CA ARG A 115 -17.91 9.36 -3.01
C ARG A 115 -17.21 9.11 -1.66
N ASP A 116 -16.67 7.92 -1.48
CA ASP A 116 -16.03 7.49 -0.23
C ASP A 116 -14.51 7.69 -0.23
N PHE A 117 -13.96 8.18 -1.32
CA PHE A 117 -12.53 8.32 -1.54
C PHE A 117 -12.13 9.74 -1.92
N GLY A 118 -10.92 10.14 -1.54
CA GLY A 118 -10.29 11.29 -2.15
C GLY A 118 -9.86 10.98 -3.59
N ARG A 119 -10.16 11.89 -4.52
CA ARG A 119 -9.81 11.70 -5.93
C ARG A 119 -8.46 12.30 -6.27
N LEU A 120 -7.84 11.71 -7.27
CA LEU A 120 -6.64 12.25 -7.90
C LEU A 120 -7.01 12.96 -9.20
N ARG A 121 -6.61 14.21 -9.33
CA ARG A 121 -6.62 14.90 -10.62
C ARG A 121 -5.30 14.57 -11.32
N ILE A 122 -5.39 13.89 -12.46
CA ILE A 122 -4.24 13.36 -13.18
C ILE A 122 -4.20 13.96 -14.58
N SER A 123 -3.02 14.30 -15.06
CA SER A 123 -2.76 14.67 -16.45
C SER A 123 -1.36 14.24 -16.86
N ASN A 124 -1.24 13.65 -18.06
CA ASN A 124 0.03 13.19 -18.61
C ASN A 124 0.84 12.33 -17.61
N ASP A 125 0.19 11.35 -16.98
CA ASP A 125 0.77 10.45 -15.98
C ASP A 125 1.33 11.14 -14.73
N ASN A 126 0.87 12.36 -14.42
CA ASN A 126 1.24 13.06 -13.20
C ASN A 126 0.02 13.42 -12.38
N VAL A 127 0.14 13.30 -11.07
CA VAL A 127 -0.84 13.81 -10.11
C VAL A 127 -0.72 15.33 -10.08
N LEU A 128 -1.82 16.03 -10.38
CA LEU A 128 -1.89 17.50 -10.33
C LEU A 128 -2.47 18.00 -9.01
N ALA A 129 -3.37 17.24 -8.40
CA ALA A 129 -3.99 17.59 -7.13
C ALA A 129 -4.61 16.37 -6.46
N PHE A 130 -4.69 16.45 -5.13
CA PHE A 130 -5.52 15.62 -4.29
C PHE A 130 -6.82 16.36 -4.04
N VAL A 131 -7.95 15.76 -4.43
CA VAL A 131 -9.29 16.35 -4.27
C VAL A 131 -9.96 15.64 -3.11
N GLU A 132 -10.32 16.38 -2.08
CA GLU A 132 -11.04 15.85 -0.91
C GLU A 132 -12.34 15.15 -1.34
N LYS A 133 -12.72 14.14 -0.58
CA LYS A 133 -13.96 13.42 -0.81
C LYS A 133 -15.17 14.33 -0.61
N GLU A 134 -16.12 14.23 -1.52
CA GLU A 134 -17.41 14.88 -1.44
C GLU A 134 -18.53 13.84 -1.44
N GLU A 135 -19.25 13.68 -0.34
CA GLU A 135 -20.27 12.63 -0.16
C GLU A 135 -21.38 12.64 -1.25
N ARG A 136 -21.59 13.77 -1.92
CA ARG A 136 -22.57 13.91 -3.00
C ARG A 136 -22.01 13.66 -4.39
N ASP A 137 -20.69 13.63 -4.54
CA ASP A 137 -20.06 13.43 -5.83
C ASP A 137 -19.85 11.94 -6.12
N ARG A 138 -20.74 11.39 -6.93
CA ARG A 138 -20.70 9.99 -7.39
C ARG A 138 -20.00 9.82 -8.75
N SER A 139 -19.27 10.81 -9.21
CA SER A 139 -18.60 10.72 -10.49
C SER A 139 -17.48 9.67 -10.46
N ALA A 140 -17.24 9.06 -11.62
CA ALA A 140 -16.09 8.22 -11.84
C ALA A 140 -14.80 9.03 -11.78
N GLY A 141 -13.71 8.39 -11.37
CA GLY A 141 -12.42 9.06 -11.29
C GLY A 141 -11.32 8.13 -10.80
N TYR A 142 -10.13 8.66 -10.70
CA TYR A 142 -9.01 7.95 -10.11
C TYR A 142 -8.90 8.24 -8.62
N ILE A 143 -8.64 7.20 -7.83
CA ILE A 143 -8.37 7.29 -6.40
C ILE A 143 -6.96 6.79 -6.09
N ASN A 144 -6.44 7.18 -4.94
CA ASN A 144 -5.20 6.64 -4.39
C ASN A 144 -5.42 5.20 -3.91
N ALA A 145 -4.70 4.24 -4.50
CA ALA A 145 -4.82 2.82 -4.15
C ALA A 145 -4.03 2.41 -2.89
N GLY A 146 -3.33 3.33 -2.24
CA GLY A 146 -2.50 3.00 -1.07
C GLY A 146 -1.23 2.23 -1.39
N VAL A 147 -0.76 2.30 -2.64
CA VAL A 147 0.51 1.70 -3.08
C VAL A 147 1.37 2.78 -3.73
N TYR A 148 2.62 2.85 -3.29
CA TYR A 148 3.55 3.89 -3.68
C TYR A 148 4.94 3.32 -3.99
N LEU A 149 5.63 3.92 -4.94
CA LEU A 149 7.07 3.74 -5.14
C LEU A 149 7.79 5.05 -4.83
N PHE A 150 8.76 4.98 -3.93
CA PHE A 150 9.61 6.10 -3.52
C PHE A 150 11.04 5.85 -3.95
N ASP A 151 11.73 6.89 -4.41
CA ASP A 151 13.19 6.93 -4.28
C ASP A 151 13.57 7.12 -2.81
N SER A 152 14.55 6.38 -2.31
CA SER A 152 14.98 6.42 -0.91
C SER A 152 15.39 7.82 -0.45
N GLY A 153 16.00 8.63 -1.33
CA GLY A 153 16.36 10.01 -1.03
C GLY A 153 15.15 10.90 -0.68
N LEU A 154 13.97 10.63 -1.25
CA LEU A 154 12.76 11.35 -0.88
C LEU A 154 12.29 10.98 0.56
N ILE A 155 12.47 9.72 0.95
CA ILE A 155 12.17 9.27 2.33
C ILE A 155 13.18 9.87 3.31
N GLU A 156 14.45 9.98 2.93
CA GLU A 156 15.49 10.63 3.74
C GLU A 156 15.18 12.08 4.05
N ALA A 157 14.54 12.78 3.12
CA ALA A 157 14.15 14.19 3.29
C ALA A 157 12.97 14.39 4.26
N ILE A 158 12.27 13.33 4.68
CA ILE A 158 11.22 13.42 5.70
C ILE A 158 11.88 13.67 7.07
N PRO A 159 11.44 14.67 7.86
CA PRO A 159 12.02 14.96 9.17
C PRO A 159 11.87 13.78 10.15
N VAL A 160 12.95 13.47 10.87
CA VAL A 160 12.96 12.38 11.86
C VAL A 160 12.11 12.74 13.08
N GLY A 161 11.25 11.80 13.50
CA GLY A 161 10.46 11.95 14.74
C GLY A 161 9.28 12.92 14.63
N VAL A 162 8.99 13.42 13.45
CA VAL A 162 7.85 14.30 13.19
C VAL A 162 6.62 13.47 12.85
N VAL A 163 5.49 13.79 13.47
CA VAL A 163 4.19 13.21 13.12
C VAL A 163 3.72 13.82 11.80
N GLN A 164 3.64 13.00 10.75
CA GLN A 164 3.28 13.48 9.42
C GLN A 164 2.56 12.39 8.62
N SER A 165 1.52 12.79 7.88
CA SER A 165 0.81 11.92 6.92
C SER A 165 1.41 12.03 5.52
N LEU A 166 1.49 10.92 4.80
CA LEU A 166 1.83 10.90 3.38
C LEU A 166 0.80 11.71 2.59
N GLU A 167 -0.47 11.39 2.76
CA GLU A 167 -1.56 11.86 1.92
C GLU A 167 -1.98 13.30 2.24
N LYS A 168 -2.04 13.63 3.55
CA LYS A 168 -2.54 14.94 4.01
C LYS A 168 -1.48 16.04 3.99
N GLU A 169 -0.20 15.66 4.11
CA GLU A 169 0.86 16.65 4.32
C GLU A 169 2.01 16.49 3.31
N LEU A 170 2.62 15.30 3.19
CA LEU A 170 3.81 15.14 2.35
C LEU A 170 3.47 15.32 0.87
N PHE A 171 2.50 14.59 0.34
CA PHE A 171 2.16 14.66 -1.08
C PHE A 171 1.70 16.06 -1.51
N PRO A 172 0.76 16.72 -0.79
CA PRO A 172 0.41 18.10 -1.10
C PRO A 172 1.61 19.05 -1.03
N SER A 173 2.53 18.88 -0.08
CA SER A 173 3.72 19.71 0.04
C SER A 173 4.68 19.54 -1.14
N ILE A 174 4.82 18.33 -1.68
CA ILE A 174 5.63 18.06 -2.87
C ILE A 174 5.05 18.85 -4.06
N LEU A 175 3.76 18.73 -4.31
CA LEU A 175 3.09 19.45 -5.40
C LEU A 175 3.18 20.98 -5.23
N PHE A 176 2.97 21.46 -4.01
CA PHE A 176 3.03 22.91 -3.71
C PHE A 176 4.42 23.49 -3.99
N ARG A 177 5.49 22.72 -3.79
CA ARG A 177 6.87 23.12 -4.09
C ARG A 177 7.25 22.92 -5.56
N GLY A 178 6.31 22.57 -6.43
CA GLY A 178 6.55 22.32 -7.85
C GLY A 178 7.19 20.95 -8.13
N GLY A 179 7.24 20.05 -7.15
CA GLY A 179 7.68 18.68 -7.33
C GLY A 179 6.68 17.85 -8.14
N ARG A 180 7.15 16.72 -8.69
CA ARG A 180 6.33 15.83 -9.51
C ARG A 180 6.01 14.56 -8.76
N ILE A 181 4.75 14.13 -8.90
CA ILE A 181 4.28 12.81 -8.42
C ILE A 181 3.73 12.07 -9.64
N GLY A 182 4.34 10.95 -9.99
CA GLY A 182 3.84 10.09 -11.06
C GLY A 182 2.52 9.41 -10.66
N ALA A 183 1.63 9.25 -11.62
CA ALA A 183 0.39 8.49 -11.47
C ALA A 183 0.45 7.26 -12.35
N TYR A 184 0.58 6.08 -11.74
CA TYR A 184 0.46 4.80 -12.43
C TYR A 184 -1.01 4.38 -12.41
N CYS A 185 -1.69 4.64 -13.53
CA CYS A 185 -3.13 4.43 -13.68
C CYS A 185 -3.45 2.98 -14.02
N ILE A 186 -4.34 2.36 -13.25
CA ILE A 186 -4.74 0.95 -13.40
C ILE A 186 -6.26 0.80 -13.39
N HIS A 187 -6.72 -0.28 -14.03
CA HIS A 187 -8.12 -0.69 -14.08
C HIS A 187 -8.21 -2.14 -13.58
N SER A 188 -7.97 -2.35 -12.31
CA SER A 188 -7.92 -3.68 -11.71
C SER A 188 -8.71 -3.73 -10.41
N TYR A 189 -8.81 -4.92 -9.84
CA TYR A 189 -9.49 -5.11 -8.57
C TYR A 189 -8.82 -4.29 -7.47
N PHE A 190 -9.64 -3.55 -6.73
CA PHE A 190 -9.23 -2.75 -5.57
C PHE A 190 -10.24 -2.91 -4.44
N MET A 191 -9.76 -3.04 -3.22
CA MET A 191 -10.57 -3.04 -2.01
C MET A 191 -9.76 -2.49 -0.83
N ASP A 192 -10.41 -1.73 0.04
CA ASP A 192 -9.88 -1.33 1.33
C ASP A 192 -10.78 -1.80 2.47
N LEU A 193 -10.25 -1.81 3.69
CA LEU A 193 -10.95 -2.23 4.91
C LEU A 193 -11.47 -1.06 5.73
N GLY A 194 -11.57 0.13 5.16
CA GLY A 194 -11.89 1.37 5.87
C GLY A 194 -13.29 1.42 6.49
N THR A 195 -14.20 0.52 6.11
CA THR A 195 -15.54 0.42 6.71
C THR A 195 -15.98 -1.03 6.91
N PRO A 196 -16.87 -1.32 7.89
CA PRO A 196 -17.43 -2.66 8.06
C PRO A 196 -18.13 -3.21 6.80
N ALA A 197 -18.78 -2.34 6.03
CA ALA A 197 -19.45 -2.72 4.78
C ALA A 197 -18.44 -3.18 3.72
N ARG A 198 -17.31 -2.49 3.57
CA ARG A 198 -16.22 -2.89 2.64
C ARG A 198 -15.56 -4.20 3.08
N LEU A 199 -15.33 -4.37 4.37
CA LEU A 199 -14.83 -5.65 4.91
C LEU A 199 -15.79 -6.80 4.58
N GLN A 200 -17.09 -6.60 4.74
CA GLN A 200 -18.10 -7.60 4.40
C GLN A 200 -18.07 -7.91 2.90
N HIS A 201 -18.01 -6.89 2.05
CA HIS A 201 -17.93 -7.05 0.60
C HIS A 201 -16.65 -7.81 0.18
N LEU A 202 -15.50 -7.48 0.77
CA LEU A 202 -14.25 -8.23 0.53
C LEU A 202 -14.38 -9.70 0.89
N ARG A 203 -15.06 -10.04 2.00
CA ARG A 203 -15.30 -11.43 2.40
C ARG A 203 -16.18 -12.17 1.40
N GLU A 204 -17.19 -11.51 0.87
CA GLU A 204 -18.08 -12.05 -0.17
C GLU A 204 -17.33 -12.27 -1.47
N ASP A 205 -16.56 -11.28 -1.95
CA ASP A 205 -15.71 -11.41 -3.14
C ASP A 205 -14.70 -12.55 -2.98
N PHE A 206 -14.12 -12.67 -1.79
CA PHE A 206 -13.17 -13.73 -1.50
C PHE A 206 -13.84 -15.11 -1.53
N ALA A 207 -15.03 -15.26 -0.95
CA ALA A 207 -15.80 -16.51 -0.95
C ALA A 207 -16.21 -16.93 -2.37
N GLN A 208 -16.42 -15.95 -3.26
CA GLN A 208 -16.76 -16.16 -4.67
C GLN A 208 -15.53 -16.34 -5.58
N GLY A 209 -14.31 -16.23 -5.05
CA GLY A 209 -13.07 -16.34 -5.83
C GLY A 209 -12.81 -15.15 -6.77
N LEU A 210 -13.43 -14.00 -6.49
CA LEU A 210 -13.29 -12.78 -7.30
C LEU A 210 -12.04 -11.97 -6.96
N VAL A 211 -11.42 -12.22 -5.79
CA VAL A 211 -10.19 -11.54 -5.39
C VAL A 211 -9.00 -12.20 -6.08
N PRO A 212 -8.25 -11.48 -6.95
CA PRO A 212 -7.18 -12.06 -7.76
C PRO A 212 -5.88 -12.24 -6.96
N LEU A 213 -5.95 -12.95 -5.85
CA LEU A 213 -4.78 -13.27 -5.02
C LEU A 213 -3.97 -14.40 -5.63
N ARG A 214 -2.90 -14.06 -6.32
CA ARG A 214 -1.95 -15.03 -6.86
C ARG A 214 -1.30 -15.81 -5.72
N GLY A 215 -1.23 -17.14 -5.79
CA GLY A 215 -0.44 -17.99 -4.89
C GLY A 215 -1.11 -18.51 -3.61
N ALA A 216 -2.37 -18.19 -3.32
CA ALA A 216 -3.07 -18.69 -2.13
C ALA A 216 -3.21 -20.22 -2.07
N GLU A 217 -3.19 -20.91 -3.21
CA GLU A 217 -3.28 -22.38 -3.29
C GLU A 217 -1.95 -23.09 -3.00
N THR A 218 -0.82 -22.44 -3.26
CA THR A 218 0.50 -23.06 -3.14
C THR A 218 0.95 -23.20 -1.67
N VAL A 219 0.50 -22.29 -0.80
CA VAL A 219 0.88 -22.30 0.62
C VAL A 219 0.11 -23.39 1.39
N ARG A 220 -1.16 -23.67 1.03
CA ARG A 220 -1.94 -24.74 1.68
C ARG A 220 -1.36 -26.13 1.49
N ARG A 221 -0.66 -26.41 0.38
CA ARG A 221 -0.04 -27.73 0.12
C ARG A 221 1.27 -27.95 0.90
N ARG A 222 1.96 -26.89 1.32
CA ARG A 222 3.21 -27.01 2.08
C ARG A 222 3.01 -27.10 3.60
N SER A 223 1.87 -26.70 4.11
CA SER A 223 1.53 -26.81 5.54
C SER A 223 0.85 -28.14 5.92
N GLN A 224 0.61 -29.02 4.92
CA GLN A 224 0.06 -30.37 5.12
C GLN A 224 1.05 -31.49 4.75
N ALA A 225 2.28 -31.16 4.43
CA ALA A 225 3.40 -32.06 4.22
C ALA A 225 4.45 -31.87 5.32
#